data_b73b29185d670da8d7b6346950bed76f
#
_entry.id   b73b29185d670da8d7b6346950bed76f
#
_cell.length_a   1.000
_cell.length_b   1.000
_cell.length_c   1.000
_cell.angle_alpha   90.00
_cell.angle_beta   90.00
_cell.angle_gamma   90.00
#
_symmetry.space_group_name_H-M   'P 1'
#
loop_
_entity.id
_entity.type
_entity.pdbx_description
1 polymer ?
#
loop_
_entity_poly.entity_id
_entity_poly.type
_entity_poly.pdbx_seq_one_letter_code
_entity_poly.pdbx_strand_id
1 'polypeptide(L)'
;NGLLIKRDTTGLSIDESAELEQTLIEYNQVKVGLDAENHENIVGARAIMAKYEEYGALHLGGLGMISDDMISFIKKDLLVFGIGIFVFLVIMLTSIFRQARWVILPLLSCVFAGLIMVGLLGLVGWKVTVISSNFISLMLILTMSMNVHLIVRYRQLRRDDPDREQHELVMDMSKRMVLPCLYTALTTMIGFASLVVSGIKPVIDFGW
;
A
#
# COMPACT_ATOMS: atom_id res chain seq x y z
N ASN A 1 -14.91 -20.80 13.40
CA ASN A 1 -13.88 -20.51 14.44
C ASN A 1 -13.04 -21.73 14.79
N GLY A 2 -13.62 -22.96 14.90
CA GLY A 2 -12.87 -24.17 15.25
C GLY A 2 -11.75 -24.51 14.26
N LEU A 3 -12.02 -24.44 12.96
CA LEU A 3 -11.03 -24.71 11.90
C LEU A 3 -9.89 -23.68 11.89
N LEU A 4 -10.17 -22.40 12.18
CA LEU A 4 -9.15 -21.35 12.27
C LEU A 4 -8.20 -21.60 13.45
N ILE A 5 -8.73 -21.96 14.61
CA ILE A 5 -7.92 -22.31 15.79
C ILE A 5 -7.05 -23.53 15.48
N LYS A 6 -7.61 -24.55 14.83
CA LYS A 6 -6.91 -25.78 14.46
C LYS A 6 -5.79 -25.50 13.45
N ARG A 7 -6.00 -24.59 12.48
CA ARG A 7 -4.97 -24.14 11.54
C ARG A 7 -3.75 -23.56 12.27
N ASP A 8 -4.00 -22.73 13.27
CA ASP A 8 -2.95 -22.00 13.98
C ASP A 8 -2.23 -22.85 15.05
N THR A 9 -2.80 -24.00 15.46
CA THR A 9 -2.24 -24.84 16.53
C THR A 9 -1.70 -26.20 16.07
N THR A 10 -2.34 -26.87 15.13
CA THR A 10 -2.06 -28.30 14.84
C THR A 10 -1.86 -28.62 13.36
N GLY A 11 -2.13 -27.67 12.46
CA GLY A 11 -2.19 -27.91 11.03
C GLY A 11 -3.52 -28.52 10.57
N LEU A 12 -3.89 -28.29 9.31
CA LEU A 12 -5.13 -28.79 8.70
C LEU A 12 -4.83 -29.95 7.73
N SER A 13 -5.75 -30.90 7.64
CA SER A 13 -5.75 -31.87 6.53
C SER A 13 -6.18 -31.19 5.21
N ILE A 14 -5.93 -31.85 4.08
CA ILE A 14 -6.27 -31.30 2.75
C ILE A 14 -7.76 -31.01 2.64
N ASP A 15 -8.62 -31.91 3.15
CA ASP A 15 -10.07 -31.75 3.13
C ASP A 15 -10.54 -30.61 4.05
N GLU A 16 -9.97 -30.49 5.24
CA GLU A 16 -10.27 -29.42 6.20
C GLU A 16 -9.80 -28.04 5.68
N SER A 17 -8.74 -28.01 4.90
CA SER A 17 -8.27 -26.76 4.27
C SER A 17 -9.22 -26.30 3.15
N ALA A 18 -9.76 -27.23 2.36
CA ALA A 18 -10.76 -26.94 1.33
C ALA A 18 -12.10 -26.45 1.95
N GLU A 19 -12.55 -27.08 3.04
CA GLU A 19 -13.75 -26.67 3.76
C GLU A 19 -13.59 -25.27 4.39
N LEU A 20 -12.40 -24.98 4.95
CA LEU A 20 -12.09 -23.65 5.50
C LEU A 20 -12.11 -22.60 4.39
N GLU A 21 -11.54 -22.90 3.23
CA GLU A 21 -11.48 -21.96 2.10
C GLU A 21 -12.90 -21.66 1.56
N GLN A 22 -13.74 -22.65 1.40
CA GLN A 22 -15.15 -22.46 1.01
C GLN A 22 -15.93 -21.63 2.03
N THR A 23 -15.79 -21.95 3.31
CA THR A 23 -16.44 -21.20 4.40
C THR A 23 -15.95 -19.76 4.46
N LEU A 24 -14.67 -19.51 4.19
CA LEU A 24 -14.12 -18.14 4.12
C LEU A 24 -14.65 -17.35 2.92
N ILE A 25 -14.83 -18.00 1.77
CA ILE A 25 -15.44 -17.38 0.58
C ILE A 25 -16.88 -16.97 0.88
N GLU A 26 -17.68 -17.90 1.42
CA GLU A 26 -19.08 -17.63 1.78
C GLU A 26 -19.17 -16.52 2.85
N TYR A 27 -18.36 -16.59 3.89
CA TYR A 27 -18.29 -15.55 4.91
C TYR A 27 -17.93 -14.17 4.32
N ASN A 28 -16.98 -14.13 3.38
CA ASN A 28 -16.59 -12.88 2.75
C ASN A 28 -17.72 -12.31 1.86
N GLN A 29 -18.47 -13.15 1.14
CA GLN A 29 -19.60 -12.72 0.33
C GLN A 29 -20.72 -12.13 1.21
N VAL A 30 -21.09 -12.84 2.27
CA VAL A 30 -22.08 -12.36 3.24
C VAL A 30 -21.62 -11.07 3.90
N LYS A 31 -20.36 -11.00 4.29
CA LYS A 31 -19.77 -9.80 4.91
C LYS A 31 -19.83 -8.59 3.99
N VAL A 32 -19.47 -8.74 2.73
CA VAL A 32 -19.53 -7.63 1.74
C VAL A 32 -20.96 -7.13 1.57
N GLY A 33 -21.95 -8.04 1.55
CA GLY A 33 -23.35 -7.68 1.50
C GLY A 33 -23.82 -6.90 2.74
N LEU A 34 -23.45 -7.39 3.92
CA LEU A 34 -23.75 -6.72 5.19
C LEU A 34 -23.08 -5.35 5.33
N ASP A 35 -21.83 -5.23 4.88
CA ASP A 35 -21.09 -3.95 4.92
C ASP A 35 -21.75 -2.92 3.97
N ALA A 36 -22.25 -3.34 2.81
CA ALA A 36 -22.97 -2.48 1.88
C ALA A 36 -24.33 -2.02 2.44
N GLU A 37 -25.11 -2.94 3.01
CA GLU A 37 -26.38 -2.64 3.67
C GLU A 37 -26.19 -1.71 4.88
N ASN A 38 -25.16 -1.98 5.70
CA ASN A 38 -24.81 -1.12 6.83
C ASN A 38 -24.45 0.30 6.39
N HIS A 39 -23.68 0.42 5.30
CA HIS A 39 -23.35 1.73 4.70
C HIS A 39 -24.60 2.50 4.28
N GLU A 40 -25.53 1.86 3.57
CA GLU A 40 -26.78 2.48 3.13
C GLU A 40 -27.64 2.93 4.33
N ASN A 41 -27.75 2.10 5.35
CA ASN A 41 -28.46 2.42 6.59
C ASN A 41 -27.85 3.62 7.32
N ILE A 42 -26.52 3.72 7.38
CA ILE A 42 -25.80 4.84 8.02
C ILE A 42 -25.99 6.13 7.22
N VAL A 43 -25.90 6.07 5.89
CA VAL A 43 -26.17 7.22 5.01
C VAL A 43 -27.61 7.69 5.17
N GLY A 44 -28.57 6.77 5.22
CA GLY A 44 -29.99 7.07 5.46
C GLY A 44 -30.21 7.74 6.83
N ALA A 45 -29.61 7.18 7.88
CA ALA A 45 -29.69 7.77 9.23
C ALA A 45 -29.11 9.19 9.28
N ARG A 46 -27.97 9.43 8.66
CA ARG A 46 -27.35 10.76 8.56
C ARG A 46 -28.23 11.74 7.77
N ALA A 47 -28.86 11.30 6.69
CA ALA A 47 -29.78 12.14 5.91
C ALA A 47 -31.02 12.53 6.72
N ILE A 48 -31.51 11.65 7.60
CA ILE A 48 -32.59 11.97 8.52
C ILE A 48 -32.13 12.97 9.57
N MET A 49 -30.97 12.72 10.20
CA MET A 49 -30.40 13.61 11.22
C MET A 49 -30.17 15.04 10.71
N ALA A 50 -29.69 15.17 9.46
CA ALA A 50 -29.46 16.48 8.83
C ALA A 50 -30.76 17.33 8.75
N LYS A 51 -31.96 16.72 8.68
CA LYS A 51 -33.24 17.45 8.69
C LYS A 51 -33.57 18.05 10.04
N TYR A 52 -32.99 17.54 11.12
CA TYR A 52 -33.26 17.95 12.50
C TYR A 52 -32.08 18.73 13.12
N GLU A 53 -31.08 19.12 12.34
CA GLU A 53 -29.90 19.84 12.80
C GLU A 53 -30.25 21.21 13.41
N GLU A 54 -31.37 21.84 12.99
CA GLU A 54 -31.88 23.08 13.56
C GLU A 54 -32.33 22.93 15.02
N TYR A 55 -32.72 21.73 15.45
CA TYR A 55 -33.24 21.47 16.79
C TYR A 55 -32.16 21.09 17.81
N GLY A 56 -30.97 20.76 17.35
CA GLY A 56 -29.85 20.39 18.21
C GLY A 56 -28.76 19.63 17.50
N ALA A 57 -27.58 19.55 18.13
CA ALA A 57 -26.47 18.77 17.62
C ALA A 57 -26.72 17.26 17.82
N LEU A 58 -27.01 16.58 16.74
CA LEU A 58 -27.24 15.13 16.71
C LEU A 58 -25.93 14.41 16.36
N HIS A 59 -25.60 13.38 17.11
CA HIS A 59 -24.44 12.55 16.86
C HIS A 59 -24.84 11.09 16.69
N LEU A 60 -24.47 10.49 15.56
CA LEU A 60 -24.61 9.06 15.32
C LEU A 60 -23.44 8.33 15.99
N GLY A 61 -23.72 7.24 16.70
CA GLY A 61 -22.71 6.42 17.37
C GLY A 61 -23.01 4.93 17.22
N GLY A 62 -22.01 4.09 17.32
CA GLY A 62 -22.13 2.64 17.28
C GLY A 62 -20.99 1.98 16.51
N LEU A 63 -20.76 0.68 16.76
CA LEU A 63 -19.70 -0.09 16.12
C LEU A 63 -19.87 -0.15 14.59
N GLY A 64 -21.09 -0.29 14.10
CA GLY A 64 -21.38 -0.31 12.67
C GLY A 64 -20.98 0.99 11.98
N MET A 65 -21.31 2.14 12.59
CA MET A 65 -20.95 3.46 12.08
C MET A 65 -19.42 3.67 12.08
N ILE A 66 -18.76 3.30 13.16
CA ILE A 66 -17.29 3.44 13.27
C ILE A 66 -16.60 2.59 12.19
N SER A 67 -17.06 1.36 11.98
CA SER A 67 -16.51 0.48 10.94
C SER A 67 -16.69 1.04 9.54
N ASP A 68 -17.88 1.57 9.24
CA ASP A 68 -18.20 2.18 7.95
C ASP A 68 -17.38 3.45 7.69
N ASP A 69 -17.29 4.34 8.68
CA ASP A 69 -16.47 5.54 8.59
C ASP A 69 -14.98 5.21 8.39
N MET A 70 -14.46 4.21 9.11
CA MET A 70 -13.08 3.76 8.90
C MET A 70 -12.82 3.31 7.47
N ILE A 71 -13.71 2.49 6.89
CA ILE A 71 -13.58 2.03 5.50
C ILE A 71 -13.65 3.22 4.52
N SER A 72 -14.57 4.14 4.75
CA SER A 72 -14.74 5.34 3.92
C SER A 72 -13.53 6.27 4.01
N PHE A 73 -12.99 6.48 5.20
CA PHE A 73 -11.77 7.28 5.40
C PHE A 73 -10.55 6.63 4.72
N ILE A 74 -10.37 5.31 4.84
CA ILE A 74 -9.28 4.61 4.17
C ILE A 74 -9.35 4.80 2.65
N LYS A 75 -10.53 4.61 2.05
CA LYS A 75 -10.73 4.82 0.61
C LYS A 75 -10.39 6.25 0.20
N LYS A 76 -10.85 7.24 0.96
CA LYS A 76 -10.59 8.65 0.71
C LYS A 76 -9.11 8.98 0.87
N ASP A 77 -8.48 8.48 1.92
CA ASP A 77 -7.07 8.71 2.20
C ASP A 77 -6.19 8.12 1.10
N LEU A 78 -6.43 6.88 0.67
CA LEU A 78 -5.72 6.26 -0.44
C LEU A 78 -5.81 7.08 -1.73
N LEU A 79 -6.98 7.64 -2.04
CA LEU A 79 -7.17 8.50 -3.20
C LEU A 79 -6.47 9.85 -3.04
N VAL A 80 -6.72 10.54 -1.95
CA VAL A 80 -6.20 11.90 -1.72
C VAL A 80 -4.67 11.88 -1.57
N PHE A 81 -4.15 11.00 -0.70
CA PHE A 81 -2.71 10.87 -0.51
C PHE A 81 -2.01 10.27 -1.73
N GLY A 82 -2.58 9.25 -2.36
CA GLY A 82 -2.02 8.64 -3.56
C GLY A 82 -1.88 9.64 -4.70
N ILE A 83 -2.95 10.37 -5.02
CA ILE A 83 -2.92 11.42 -6.06
C ILE A 83 -2.03 12.59 -5.61
N GLY A 84 -2.14 13.04 -4.37
CA GLY A 84 -1.35 14.15 -3.82
C GLY A 84 0.15 13.88 -3.89
N ILE A 85 0.59 12.72 -3.44
CA ILE A 85 2.00 12.28 -3.52
C ILE A 85 2.44 12.18 -4.97
N PHE A 86 1.62 11.58 -5.84
CA PHE A 86 1.96 11.44 -7.26
C PHE A 86 2.16 12.79 -7.94
N VAL A 87 1.23 13.73 -7.76
CA VAL A 87 1.34 15.10 -8.30
C VAL A 87 2.56 15.81 -7.74
N PHE A 88 2.79 15.72 -6.42
CA PHE A 88 3.95 16.31 -5.78
C PHE A 88 5.26 15.75 -6.37
N LEU A 89 5.34 14.42 -6.58
CA LEU A 89 6.51 13.78 -7.19
C LEU A 89 6.75 14.27 -8.63
N VAL A 90 5.69 14.41 -9.43
CA VAL A 90 5.80 14.95 -10.79
C VAL A 90 6.35 16.38 -10.77
N ILE A 91 5.82 17.24 -9.92
CA ILE A 91 6.28 18.63 -9.78
C ILE A 91 7.75 18.67 -9.34
N MET A 92 8.10 17.92 -8.32
CA MET A 92 9.46 17.86 -7.77
C MET A 92 10.47 17.35 -8.80
N LEU A 93 10.18 16.26 -9.49
CA LEU A 93 11.05 15.71 -10.54
C LEU A 93 11.20 16.65 -11.72
N THR A 94 10.10 17.28 -12.15
CA THR A 94 10.14 18.25 -13.26
C THR A 94 10.99 19.46 -12.88
N SER A 95 10.89 19.94 -11.66
CA SER A 95 11.70 21.05 -11.16
C SER A 95 13.21 20.72 -11.12
N ILE A 96 13.56 19.50 -10.69
CA ILE A 96 14.97 19.09 -10.55
C ILE A 96 15.59 18.73 -11.91
N PHE A 97 14.90 17.89 -12.69
CA PHE A 97 15.51 17.30 -13.88
C PHE A 97 15.27 18.10 -15.15
N ARG A 98 14.20 18.89 -15.22
CA ARG A 98 13.82 19.76 -16.37
C ARG A 98 13.77 19.04 -17.73
N GLN A 99 13.71 17.71 -17.73
CA GLN A 99 13.64 16.87 -18.94
C GLN A 99 12.60 15.79 -18.72
N ALA A 100 11.59 15.70 -19.59
CA ALA A 100 10.48 14.76 -19.48
C ALA A 100 10.93 13.29 -19.32
N ARG A 101 12.01 12.89 -20.00
CA ARG A 101 12.58 11.54 -19.95
C ARG A 101 12.89 11.11 -18.50
N TRP A 102 13.51 12.00 -17.73
CA TRP A 102 13.91 11.72 -16.34
C TRP A 102 12.78 11.86 -15.32
N VAL A 103 11.63 12.32 -15.76
CA VAL A 103 10.38 12.36 -14.97
C VAL A 103 9.53 11.12 -15.26
N ILE A 104 9.34 10.78 -16.53
CA ILE A 104 8.46 9.68 -16.96
C ILE A 104 9.03 8.32 -16.52
N LEU A 105 10.34 8.11 -16.65
CA LEU A 105 10.97 6.81 -16.38
C LEU A 105 10.82 6.35 -14.92
N PRO A 106 11.14 7.17 -13.89
CA PRO A 106 10.91 6.79 -12.49
C PRO A 106 9.43 6.69 -12.14
N LEU A 107 8.56 7.53 -12.70
CA LEU A 107 7.13 7.43 -12.47
C LEU A 107 6.56 6.11 -13.00
N LEU A 108 6.94 5.72 -14.21
CA LEU A 108 6.55 4.45 -14.79
C LEU A 108 7.04 3.27 -13.94
N SER A 109 8.29 3.32 -13.49
CA SER A 109 8.86 2.32 -12.57
C SER A 109 8.05 2.22 -11.27
N CYS A 110 7.64 3.35 -10.67
CA CYS A 110 6.79 3.37 -9.48
C CYS A 110 5.41 2.75 -9.72
N VAL A 111 4.79 3.05 -10.87
CA VAL A 111 3.49 2.47 -11.23
C VAL A 111 3.60 0.95 -11.39
N PHE A 112 4.62 0.46 -12.11
CA PHE A 112 4.84 -0.98 -12.26
C PHE A 112 5.14 -1.66 -10.92
N ALA A 113 5.96 -1.07 -10.08
CA ALA A 113 6.25 -1.61 -8.75
C ALA A 113 4.96 -1.71 -7.90
N GLY A 114 4.12 -0.67 -7.92
CA GLY A 114 2.82 -0.66 -7.26
C GLY A 114 1.87 -1.74 -7.79
N LEU A 115 1.76 -1.89 -9.11
CA LEU A 115 0.93 -2.92 -9.73
C LEU A 115 1.40 -4.34 -9.39
N ILE A 116 2.71 -4.58 -9.42
CA ILE A 116 3.28 -5.88 -9.05
C ILE A 116 2.99 -6.19 -7.59
N MET A 117 3.16 -5.23 -6.69
CA MET A 117 2.93 -5.42 -5.26
C MET A 117 1.45 -5.68 -4.95
N VAL A 118 0.53 -4.88 -5.50
CA VAL A 118 -0.91 -5.09 -5.33
C VAL A 118 -1.34 -6.43 -5.93
N GLY A 119 -0.79 -6.78 -7.10
CA GLY A 119 -1.03 -8.08 -7.73
C GLY A 119 -0.55 -9.26 -6.87
N LEU A 120 0.63 -9.15 -6.26
CA LEU A 120 1.16 -10.16 -5.34
C LEU A 120 0.29 -10.31 -4.09
N LEU A 121 -0.11 -9.20 -3.45
CA LEU A 121 -1.01 -9.23 -2.31
C LEU A 121 -2.35 -9.89 -2.65
N GLY A 122 -2.90 -9.61 -3.84
CA GLY A 122 -4.11 -10.25 -4.34
C GLY A 122 -3.94 -11.75 -4.57
N LEU A 123 -2.80 -12.19 -5.12
CA LEU A 123 -2.49 -13.61 -5.34
C LEU A 123 -2.33 -14.39 -4.03
N VAL A 124 -1.71 -13.77 -3.01
CA VAL A 124 -1.52 -14.39 -1.69
C VAL A 124 -2.81 -14.33 -0.85
N GLY A 125 -3.82 -13.57 -1.30
CA GLY A 125 -5.09 -13.40 -0.57
C GLY A 125 -4.95 -12.59 0.73
N TRP A 126 -3.91 -11.80 0.87
CA TRP A 126 -3.71 -10.96 2.06
C TRP A 126 -4.68 -9.80 2.09
N LYS A 127 -5.34 -9.66 3.25
CA LYS A 127 -6.30 -8.56 3.47
C LYS A 127 -5.55 -7.31 3.91
N VAL A 128 -5.78 -6.22 3.18
CA VAL A 128 -5.26 -4.91 3.57
C VAL A 128 -6.03 -4.40 4.79
N THR A 129 -5.33 -4.10 5.88
CA THR A 129 -5.89 -3.52 7.10
C THR A 129 -5.85 -1.99 7.05
N VAL A 130 -6.51 -1.33 8.02
CA VAL A 130 -6.53 0.14 8.14
C VAL A 130 -5.12 0.72 8.19
N ILE A 131 -4.22 0.09 8.94
CA ILE A 131 -2.83 0.55 9.09
C ILE A 131 -2.02 0.21 7.84
N SER A 132 -2.21 -1.00 7.30
CA SER A 132 -1.47 -1.44 6.12
C SER A 132 -1.92 -0.75 4.83
N SER A 133 -3.08 -0.07 4.79
CA SER A 133 -3.49 0.71 3.63
C SER A 133 -2.50 1.79 3.22
N ASN A 134 -1.73 2.30 4.16
CA ASN A 134 -0.73 3.36 3.93
C ASN A 134 0.58 2.85 3.28
N PHE A 135 0.74 1.51 3.12
CA PHE A 135 1.95 0.92 2.54
C PHE A 135 2.19 1.36 1.08
N ILE A 136 1.11 1.63 0.32
CA ILE A 136 1.22 2.07 -1.08
C ILE A 136 1.98 3.40 -1.16
N SER A 137 1.63 4.36 -0.31
CA SER A 137 2.33 5.65 -0.24
C SER A 137 3.79 5.48 0.14
N LEU A 138 4.06 4.66 1.14
CA LEU A 138 5.41 4.37 1.62
C LEU A 138 6.26 3.68 0.56
N MET A 139 5.70 2.71 -0.14
CA MET A 139 6.35 2.02 -1.24
C MET A 139 6.69 2.96 -2.41
N LEU A 140 5.76 3.87 -2.77
CA LEU A 140 6.01 4.89 -3.79
C LEU A 140 7.21 5.77 -3.42
N ILE A 141 7.29 6.21 -2.16
CA ILE A 141 8.38 7.04 -1.65
C ILE A 141 9.72 6.28 -1.72
N LEU A 142 9.75 5.02 -1.25
CA LEU A 142 10.95 4.19 -1.26
C LEU A 142 11.43 3.91 -2.69
N THR A 143 10.53 3.49 -3.58
CA THR A 143 10.84 3.22 -4.99
C THR A 143 11.33 4.47 -5.69
N MET A 144 10.71 5.62 -5.42
CA MET A 144 11.12 6.89 -6.00
C MET A 144 12.51 7.31 -5.52
N SER A 145 12.81 7.17 -4.24
CA SER A 145 14.13 7.47 -3.69
C SER A 145 15.23 6.67 -4.39
N MET A 146 15.02 5.37 -4.57
CA MET A 146 15.96 4.51 -5.32
C MET A 146 16.13 4.95 -6.77
N ASN A 147 15.05 5.24 -7.47
CA ASN A 147 15.10 5.70 -8.86
C ASN A 147 15.85 7.02 -9.00
N VAL A 148 15.64 7.98 -8.08
CA VAL A 148 16.35 9.26 -8.08
C VAL A 148 17.87 9.04 -7.90
N HIS A 149 18.27 8.18 -6.97
CA HIS A 149 19.69 7.86 -6.77
C HIS A 149 20.33 7.25 -8.02
N LEU A 150 19.65 6.32 -8.69
CA LEU A 150 20.10 5.72 -9.95
C LEU A 150 20.28 6.78 -11.05
N ILE A 151 19.28 7.64 -11.23
CA ILE A 151 19.30 8.70 -12.24
C ILE A 151 20.42 9.70 -11.99
N VAL A 152 20.57 10.15 -10.75
CA VAL A 152 21.64 11.09 -10.37
C VAL A 152 23.01 10.47 -10.66
N ARG A 153 23.19 9.20 -10.31
CA ARG A 153 24.46 8.49 -10.56
C ARG A 153 24.74 8.32 -12.06
N TYR A 154 23.72 7.94 -12.84
CA TYR A 154 23.86 7.85 -14.29
C TYR A 154 24.25 9.22 -14.90
N ARG A 155 23.61 10.30 -14.48
CA ARG A 155 23.92 11.66 -14.97
C ARG A 155 25.32 12.12 -14.58
N GLN A 156 25.84 11.72 -13.42
CA GLN A 156 27.21 11.99 -13.02
C GLN A 156 28.18 11.28 -13.96
N LEU A 157 28.03 9.97 -14.15
CA LEU A 157 28.88 9.19 -15.05
C LEU A 157 28.85 9.70 -16.49
N ARG A 158 27.68 10.10 -16.97
CA ARG A 158 27.53 10.71 -18.32
C ARG A 158 28.20 12.07 -18.45
N ARG A 159 28.27 12.82 -17.35
CA ARG A 159 28.96 14.12 -17.33
C ARG A 159 30.49 13.95 -17.30
N ASP A 160 30.96 12.96 -16.55
CA ASP A 160 32.38 12.69 -16.39
C ASP A 160 33.00 12.14 -17.68
N ASP A 161 32.24 11.35 -18.44
CA ASP A 161 32.65 10.77 -19.72
C ASP A 161 31.50 10.85 -20.77
N PRO A 162 31.41 11.96 -21.51
CA PRO A 162 30.31 12.19 -22.45
C PRO A 162 30.29 11.25 -23.66
N ASP A 163 31.48 10.76 -24.09
CA ASP A 163 31.65 9.95 -25.30
C ASP A 163 31.48 8.45 -25.05
N ARG A 164 31.36 8.07 -23.78
CA ARG A 164 31.20 6.67 -23.38
C ARG A 164 29.89 6.07 -23.84
N GLU A 165 29.92 4.83 -24.28
CA GLU A 165 28.76 4.10 -24.75
C GLU A 165 27.68 3.97 -23.65
N GLN A 166 26.41 4.14 -24.01
CA GLN A 166 25.29 4.12 -23.07
C GLN A 166 25.21 2.79 -22.29
N HIS A 167 25.48 1.67 -22.94
CA HIS A 167 25.45 0.36 -22.32
C HIS A 167 26.47 0.23 -21.18
N GLU A 168 27.67 0.70 -21.43
CA GLU A 168 28.75 0.69 -20.42
C GLU A 168 28.43 1.59 -19.22
N LEU A 169 27.85 2.79 -19.49
CA LEU A 169 27.42 3.70 -18.42
C LEU A 169 26.36 3.08 -17.53
N VAL A 170 25.37 2.41 -18.12
CA VAL A 170 24.30 1.72 -17.35
C VAL A 170 24.88 0.57 -16.55
N MET A 171 25.80 -0.21 -17.12
CA MET A 171 26.45 -1.32 -16.43
C MET A 171 27.29 -0.83 -15.24
N ASP A 172 28.08 0.22 -15.44
CA ASP A 172 28.92 0.79 -14.38
C ASP A 172 28.08 1.44 -13.27
N MET A 173 27.02 2.17 -13.64
CA MET A 173 26.03 2.68 -12.69
C MET A 173 25.43 1.54 -11.86
N SER A 174 24.96 0.48 -12.51
CA SER A 174 24.34 -0.66 -11.84
C SER A 174 25.30 -1.33 -10.85
N LYS A 175 26.52 -1.61 -11.26
CA LYS A 175 27.56 -2.19 -10.40
C LYS A 175 27.84 -1.35 -9.14
N ARG A 176 27.89 -0.03 -9.29
CA ARG A 176 28.15 0.90 -8.17
C ARG A 176 26.95 1.09 -7.25
N MET A 177 25.73 0.93 -7.77
CA MET A 177 24.51 1.19 -7.01
C MET A 177 23.89 -0.06 -6.38
N VAL A 178 24.23 -1.27 -6.86
CA VAL A 178 23.70 -2.54 -6.29
C VAL A 178 23.94 -2.63 -4.78
N LEU A 179 25.17 -2.35 -4.34
CA LEU A 179 25.52 -2.49 -2.93
C LEU A 179 24.79 -1.47 -2.02
N PRO A 180 24.80 -0.15 -2.30
CA PRO A 180 24.01 0.81 -1.54
C PRO A 180 22.50 0.49 -1.56
N CYS A 181 21.95 0.12 -2.71
CA CYS A 181 20.54 -0.25 -2.83
C CYS A 181 20.21 -1.49 -1.99
N LEU A 182 21.08 -2.50 -2.00
CA LEU A 182 20.93 -3.70 -1.17
C LEU A 182 20.92 -3.37 0.33
N TYR A 183 21.86 -2.52 0.78
CA TYR A 183 21.88 -2.10 2.19
C TYR A 183 20.61 -1.33 2.58
N THR A 184 20.12 -0.45 1.73
CA THR A 184 18.86 0.27 1.98
C THR A 184 17.69 -0.69 2.05
N ALA A 185 17.61 -1.66 1.14
CA ALA A 185 16.56 -2.68 1.16
C ALA A 185 16.63 -3.53 2.45
N LEU A 186 17.82 -4.00 2.83
CA LEU A 186 18.01 -4.79 4.05
C LEU A 186 17.65 -4.02 5.31
N THR A 187 18.09 -2.77 5.44
CA THR A 187 17.74 -1.94 6.61
C THR A 187 16.25 -1.68 6.70
N THR A 188 15.59 -1.47 5.57
CA THR A 188 14.13 -1.30 5.51
C THR A 188 13.42 -2.60 5.90
N MET A 189 13.85 -3.75 5.37
CA MET A 189 13.30 -5.06 5.74
C MET A 189 13.44 -5.34 7.24
N ILE A 190 14.60 -5.07 7.83
CA ILE A 190 14.83 -5.23 9.27
C ILE A 190 13.92 -4.28 10.06
N GLY A 191 13.77 -3.03 9.61
CA GLY A 191 12.87 -2.06 10.21
C GLY A 191 11.43 -2.55 10.26
N PHE A 192 10.89 -3.06 9.15
CA PHE A 192 9.53 -3.63 9.10
C PHE A 192 9.42 -4.94 9.88
N ALA A 193 10.40 -5.83 9.77
CA ALA A 193 10.43 -7.08 10.52
C ALA A 193 10.39 -6.84 12.05
N SER A 194 10.96 -5.74 12.53
CA SER A 194 10.87 -5.39 13.96
C SER A 194 9.44 -5.11 14.45
N LEU A 195 8.53 -4.69 13.56
CA LEU A 195 7.12 -4.47 13.89
C LEU A 195 6.36 -5.76 14.18
N VAL A 196 6.84 -6.89 13.67
CA VAL A 196 6.26 -8.22 13.91
C VAL A 196 6.28 -8.59 15.40
N VAL A 197 7.22 -8.03 16.15
CA VAL A 197 7.38 -8.30 17.62
C VAL A 197 6.51 -7.36 18.48
N SER A 198 5.77 -6.42 17.87
CA SER A 198 5.02 -5.39 18.60
C SER A 198 3.88 -5.90 19.49
N GLY A 199 3.37 -7.11 19.27
CA GLY A 199 2.21 -7.67 19.97
C GLY A 199 0.86 -7.10 19.57
N ILE A 200 0.81 -6.11 18.66
CA ILE A 200 -0.41 -5.48 18.17
C ILE A 200 -0.71 -6.01 16.77
N LYS A 201 -1.78 -6.80 16.61
CA LYS A 201 -2.08 -7.49 15.35
C LYS A 201 -2.05 -6.62 14.09
N PRO A 202 -2.69 -5.42 14.02
CA PRO A 202 -2.59 -4.56 12.84
C PRO A 202 -1.18 -4.06 12.53
N VAL A 203 -0.32 -3.91 13.53
CA VAL A 203 1.08 -3.51 13.37
C VAL A 203 1.92 -4.70 12.88
N ILE A 204 1.64 -5.90 13.38
CA ILE A 204 2.25 -7.15 12.89
C ILE A 204 1.90 -7.36 11.41
N ASP A 205 0.62 -7.20 11.05
CA ASP A 205 0.15 -7.34 9.66
C ASP A 205 0.79 -6.30 8.72
N PHE A 206 1.21 -5.15 9.25
CA PHE A 206 1.94 -4.13 8.50
C PHE A 206 3.43 -4.42 8.38
N GLY A 207 4.00 -5.17 9.33
CA GLY A 207 5.42 -5.53 9.37
C GLY A 207 5.79 -6.67 8.42
N TRP A 208 4.82 -7.50 8.06
CA TRP A 208 4.97 -8.61 7.11
C TRP A 208 4.82 -8.13 5.68
#